data_99f91a862f9ef8a0140fb99400affe29
#
_entry.id   99f91a862f9ef8a0140fb99400affe29
#
_cell.length_a   1.000
_cell.length_b   1.000
_cell.length_c   1.000
_cell.angle_alpha   90.00
_cell.angle_beta   90.00
_cell.angle_gamma   90.00
#
_symmetry.space_group_name_H-M   'P 1'
#
loop_
_entity.id
_entity.type
_entity.pdbx_description
1 polymer ?
#
loop_
_entity_poly.entity_id
_entity_poly.type
_entity_poly.pdbx_seq_one_letter_code
_entity_poly.pdbx_strand_id
1 'polypeptide(L)'
;NSPDPLDLIERFGADGVRMGMMLSAPAGNDILFDDALCEQGRNFNNKIWNAFRLTQTWTVADIEQPQSSKLAVDWFRSKLSSTAVEMDDLMSKYRISEALMSVYKLFWDEFASWYLEIIKPVYGQPIDSKTYAATLDMFEQLLMLLHPFMPFITEELWHAVRERKDGESIMNQSIVSLVNGKADEAL
;
A
#
# COMPACT_ATOMS: atom_id res chain seq x y z
N ASN A 1 29.70 -15.42 -2.87
CA ASN A 1 28.76 -16.21 -3.68
C ASN A 1 27.41 -15.50 -3.64
N SER A 2 26.89 -15.11 -4.80
CA SER A 2 25.54 -14.58 -4.89
C SER A 2 24.54 -15.72 -4.65
N PRO A 3 23.47 -15.51 -3.86
CA PRO A 3 22.42 -16.52 -3.70
C PRO A 3 21.71 -16.77 -5.03
N ASP A 4 21.14 -17.98 -5.21
CA ASP A 4 20.34 -18.28 -6.38
C ASP A 4 19.00 -17.53 -6.29
N PRO A 5 18.64 -16.69 -7.28
CA PRO A 5 17.38 -15.96 -7.27
C PRO A 5 16.14 -16.87 -7.24
N LEU A 6 16.21 -18.06 -7.84
CA LEU A 6 15.08 -18.99 -7.86
C LEU A 6 14.82 -19.59 -6.49
N ASP A 7 15.86 -19.95 -5.76
CA ASP A 7 15.76 -20.43 -4.37
C ASP A 7 15.17 -19.34 -3.44
N LEU A 8 15.54 -18.08 -3.66
CA LEU A 8 15.00 -16.96 -2.91
C LEU A 8 13.52 -16.73 -3.23
N ILE A 9 13.13 -16.81 -4.50
CA ILE A 9 11.74 -16.64 -4.92
C ILE A 9 10.86 -17.77 -4.35
N GLU A 10 11.37 -19.00 -4.32
CA GLU A 10 10.64 -20.13 -3.70
C GLU A 10 10.39 -19.89 -2.19
N ARG A 11 11.39 -19.34 -1.48
CA ARG A 11 11.31 -19.11 -0.03
C ARG A 11 10.51 -17.88 0.35
N PHE A 12 10.63 -16.79 -0.39
CA PHE A 12 10.13 -15.47 0.01
C PHE A 12 9.09 -14.88 -0.94
N GLY A 13 8.86 -15.50 -2.10
CA GLY A 13 8.04 -14.94 -3.17
C GLY A 13 8.77 -13.84 -3.96
N ALA A 14 8.35 -13.60 -5.19
CA ALA A 14 9.01 -12.65 -6.08
C ALA A 14 8.99 -11.21 -5.51
N ASP A 15 7.86 -10.75 -4.99
CA ASP A 15 7.75 -9.41 -4.37
C ASP A 15 8.59 -9.29 -3.09
N GLY A 16 8.69 -10.38 -2.29
CA GLY A 16 9.53 -10.40 -1.10
C GLY A 16 11.01 -10.23 -1.44
N VAL A 17 11.48 -10.93 -2.48
CA VAL A 17 12.87 -10.81 -2.97
C VAL A 17 13.12 -9.42 -3.55
N ARG A 18 12.21 -8.88 -4.38
CA ARG A 18 12.33 -7.53 -4.95
C ARG A 18 12.45 -6.48 -3.85
N MET A 19 11.57 -6.52 -2.87
CA MET A 19 11.60 -5.60 -1.73
C MET A 19 12.91 -5.73 -0.95
N GLY A 20 13.34 -6.95 -0.63
CA GLY A 20 14.60 -7.19 0.09
C GLY A 20 15.80 -6.61 -0.63
N MET A 21 15.89 -6.81 -1.94
CA MET A 21 16.98 -6.26 -2.76
C MET A 21 16.95 -4.73 -2.80
N MET A 22 15.78 -4.12 -2.96
CA MET A 22 15.67 -2.65 -3.00
C MET A 22 15.99 -2.02 -1.63
N LEU A 23 15.64 -2.67 -0.53
CA LEU A 23 16.00 -2.21 0.82
C LEU A 23 17.52 -2.35 1.08
N SER A 24 18.17 -3.35 0.47
CA SER A 24 19.62 -3.59 0.58
C SER A 24 20.46 -2.63 -0.25
N ALA A 25 19.88 -1.83 -1.11
CA ALA A 25 20.55 -1.00 -2.11
C ALA A 25 20.44 0.50 -1.79
N PRO A 26 21.06 1.00 -0.71
CA PRO A 26 21.09 2.44 -0.46
C PRO A 26 21.90 3.14 -1.56
N ALA A 27 21.48 4.34 -1.96
CA ALA A 27 22.13 5.09 -3.03
C ALA A 27 23.63 5.29 -2.76
N GLY A 28 24.47 4.89 -3.72
CA GLY A 28 25.92 5.11 -3.68
C GLY A 28 26.74 4.06 -2.91
N ASN A 29 26.14 2.99 -2.43
CA ASN A 29 26.83 1.89 -1.73
C ASN A 29 26.66 0.55 -2.43
N ASP A 30 27.54 -0.39 -2.14
CA ASP A 30 27.41 -1.77 -2.57
C ASP A 30 26.19 -2.44 -1.90
N ILE A 31 25.57 -3.35 -2.63
CA ILE A 31 24.45 -4.13 -2.12
C ILE A 31 24.99 -5.19 -1.16
N LEU A 32 24.68 -5.04 0.12
CA LEU A 32 24.88 -6.08 1.12
C LEU A 32 23.60 -6.91 1.20
N PHE A 33 23.58 -8.01 0.45
CA PHE A 33 22.42 -8.89 0.43
C PHE A 33 22.21 -9.57 1.80
N ASP A 34 20.96 -9.52 2.30
CA ASP A 34 20.54 -10.16 3.55
C ASP A 34 19.18 -10.84 3.34
N ASP A 35 19.11 -12.15 3.56
CA ASP A 35 17.90 -12.95 3.53
C ASP A 35 16.80 -12.38 4.45
N ALA A 36 17.17 -11.76 5.58
CA ALA A 36 16.22 -11.15 6.52
C ALA A 36 15.41 -10.03 5.88
N LEU A 37 15.97 -9.28 4.92
CA LEU A 37 15.23 -8.24 4.19
C LEU A 37 14.23 -8.85 3.21
N CYS A 38 14.53 -10.00 2.60
CA CYS A 38 13.57 -10.74 1.78
C CYS A 38 12.43 -11.31 2.64
N GLU A 39 12.75 -11.79 3.84
CA GLU A 39 11.74 -12.23 4.81
C GLU A 39 10.85 -11.07 5.26
N GLN A 40 11.42 -9.89 5.50
CA GLN A 40 10.65 -8.67 5.78
C GLN A 40 9.69 -8.36 4.62
N GLY A 41 10.14 -8.48 3.37
CA GLY A 41 9.29 -8.31 2.18
C GLY A 41 8.15 -9.32 2.12
N ARG A 42 8.41 -10.60 2.39
CA ARG A 42 7.37 -11.63 2.49
C ARG A 42 6.35 -11.31 3.59
N ASN A 43 6.81 -10.89 4.76
CA ASN A 43 5.95 -10.53 5.88
C ASN A 43 5.11 -9.29 5.54
N PHE A 44 5.65 -8.36 4.78
CA PHE A 44 4.91 -7.20 4.29
C PHE A 44 3.83 -7.59 3.27
N ASN A 45 4.11 -8.50 2.33
CA ASN A 45 3.09 -9.08 1.45
C ASN A 45 1.91 -9.65 2.26
N ASN A 46 2.22 -10.45 3.29
CA ASN A 46 1.19 -11.02 4.16
C ASN A 46 0.40 -9.92 4.90
N LYS A 47 1.05 -8.85 5.33
CA LYS A 47 0.38 -7.71 6.00
C LYS A 47 -0.58 -7.01 5.06
N ILE A 48 -0.18 -6.75 3.80
CA ILE A 48 -1.02 -6.12 2.77
C ILE A 48 -2.25 -7.01 2.47
N TRP A 49 -2.02 -8.29 2.25
CA TRP A 49 -3.09 -9.26 2.01
C TRP A 49 -4.08 -9.35 3.16
N ASN A 50 -3.60 -9.40 4.40
CA ASN A 50 -4.44 -9.48 5.59
C ASN A 50 -5.23 -8.20 5.83
N ALA A 51 -4.66 -7.02 5.54
CA ALA A 51 -5.37 -5.75 5.60
C ALA A 51 -6.55 -5.74 4.60
N PHE A 52 -6.32 -6.18 3.36
CA PHE A 52 -7.39 -6.34 2.37
C PHE A 52 -8.46 -7.32 2.87
N ARG A 53 -8.08 -8.52 3.28
CA ARG A 53 -9.04 -9.52 3.80
C ARG A 53 -9.88 -8.99 4.95
N LEU A 54 -9.29 -8.21 5.86
CA LEU A 54 -10.02 -7.60 6.97
C LEU A 54 -11.16 -6.72 6.44
N THR A 55 -10.90 -5.84 5.47
CA THR A 55 -11.93 -4.97 4.91
C THR A 55 -13.06 -5.75 4.24
N GLN A 56 -12.75 -6.90 3.64
CA GLN A 56 -13.75 -7.76 2.99
C GLN A 56 -14.67 -8.50 3.99
N THR A 57 -14.31 -8.56 5.26
CA THR A 57 -15.16 -9.17 6.30
C THR A 57 -16.24 -8.22 6.82
N TRP A 58 -16.19 -6.94 6.50
CA TRP A 58 -17.12 -5.96 7.02
C TRP A 58 -18.43 -5.93 6.25
N THR A 59 -19.55 -5.89 6.98
CA THR A 59 -20.86 -5.62 6.39
C THR A 59 -21.01 -4.12 6.22
N VAL A 60 -21.39 -3.67 5.02
CA VAL A 60 -21.57 -2.25 4.71
C VAL A 60 -23.02 -1.88 4.78
N ALA A 61 -23.34 -0.74 5.39
CA ALA A 61 -24.70 -0.20 5.44
C ALA A 61 -24.71 1.31 5.15
N ASP A 62 -25.85 1.79 4.65
CA ASP A 62 -26.10 3.23 4.45
C ASP A 62 -26.59 3.86 5.77
N ILE A 63 -25.63 4.07 6.66
CA ILE A 63 -25.83 4.69 7.98
C ILE A 63 -25.01 5.97 8.07
N GLU A 64 -25.31 6.81 9.07
CA GLU A 64 -24.56 8.03 9.30
C GLU A 64 -23.08 7.74 9.60
N GLN A 65 -22.20 8.47 8.93
CA GLN A 65 -20.75 8.33 9.14
C GLN A 65 -20.36 8.86 10.54
N PRO A 66 -19.76 8.02 11.40
CA PRO A 66 -19.28 8.48 12.69
C PRO A 66 -18.22 9.61 12.54
N GLN A 67 -18.26 10.59 13.44
CA GLN A 67 -17.29 11.69 13.41
C GLN A 67 -15.84 11.22 13.55
N SER A 68 -15.59 10.16 14.34
CA SER A 68 -14.27 9.53 14.46
C SER A 68 -13.79 8.96 13.14
N SER A 69 -14.66 8.29 12.40
CA SER A 69 -14.33 7.72 11.08
C SER A 69 -14.05 8.81 10.06
N LYS A 70 -14.83 9.89 10.05
CA LYS A 70 -14.58 11.05 9.19
C LYS A 70 -13.20 11.66 9.47
N LEU A 71 -12.88 11.90 10.74
CA LEU A 71 -11.57 12.43 11.13
C LEU A 71 -10.42 11.50 10.76
N ALA A 72 -10.60 10.18 10.91
CA ALA A 72 -9.61 9.20 10.51
C ALA A 72 -9.37 9.19 8.99
N VAL A 73 -10.43 9.28 8.18
CA VAL A 73 -10.34 9.38 6.72
C VAL A 73 -9.56 10.63 6.32
N ASP A 74 -9.91 11.80 6.87
CA ASP A 74 -9.26 13.06 6.54
C ASP A 74 -7.78 13.06 6.95
N TRP A 75 -7.49 12.53 8.15
CA TRP A 75 -6.13 12.36 8.64
C TRP A 75 -5.29 11.46 7.73
N PHE A 76 -5.81 10.29 7.37
CA PHE A 76 -5.04 9.35 6.55
C PHE A 76 -4.86 9.83 5.11
N ARG A 77 -5.84 10.51 4.52
CA ARG A 77 -5.69 11.19 3.22
C ARG A 77 -4.54 12.19 3.22
N SER A 78 -4.43 13.00 4.28
CA SER A 78 -3.31 13.94 4.43
C SER A 78 -1.97 13.22 4.49
N LYS A 79 -1.86 12.13 5.25
CA LYS A 79 -0.66 11.28 5.32
C LYS A 79 -0.29 10.69 3.96
N LEU A 80 -1.28 10.13 3.27
CA LEU A 80 -1.10 9.52 1.94
C LEU A 80 -0.58 10.54 0.93
N SER A 81 -1.18 11.73 0.86
CA SER A 81 -0.74 12.80 -0.03
C SER A 81 0.69 13.26 0.29
N SER A 82 1.01 13.46 1.56
CA SER A 82 2.36 13.86 1.99
C SER A 82 3.41 12.81 1.62
N THR A 83 3.10 11.54 1.83
CA THR A 83 4.03 10.43 1.47
C THR A 83 4.17 10.28 -0.04
N ALA A 84 3.11 10.52 -0.83
CA ALA A 84 3.21 10.49 -2.29
C ALA A 84 4.16 11.57 -2.81
N VAL A 85 4.11 12.79 -2.27
CA VAL A 85 5.04 13.89 -2.60
C VAL A 85 6.47 13.54 -2.19
N GLU A 86 6.67 13.00 -0.98
CA GLU A 86 7.99 12.56 -0.50
C GLU A 86 8.57 11.46 -1.39
N MET A 87 7.74 10.46 -1.76
CA MET A 87 8.14 9.37 -2.65
C MET A 87 8.58 9.90 -4.02
N ASP A 88 7.84 10.82 -4.62
CA ASP A 88 8.17 11.43 -5.91
C ASP A 88 9.52 12.16 -5.86
N ASP A 89 9.76 12.95 -4.82
CA ASP A 89 11.05 13.63 -4.59
C ASP A 89 12.21 12.62 -4.43
N LEU A 90 12.00 11.56 -3.64
CA LEU A 90 13.02 10.52 -3.42
C LEU A 90 13.30 9.73 -4.71
N MET A 91 12.26 9.37 -5.47
CA MET A 91 12.41 8.68 -6.76
C MET A 91 13.14 9.54 -7.79
N SER A 92 12.85 10.85 -7.87
CA SER A 92 13.55 11.79 -8.73
C SER A 92 15.04 11.89 -8.45
N LYS A 93 15.45 11.60 -7.21
CA LYS A 93 16.84 11.57 -6.72
C LYS A 93 17.46 10.17 -6.75
N TYR A 94 16.79 9.19 -7.32
CA TYR A 94 17.20 7.77 -7.34
C TYR A 94 17.40 7.14 -5.95
N ARG A 95 16.75 7.69 -4.92
CA ARG A 95 16.78 7.18 -3.53
C ARG A 95 15.69 6.11 -3.33
N ILE A 96 15.79 5.01 -4.09
CA ILE A 96 14.74 3.99 -4.21
C ILE A 96 14.46 3.30 -2.88
N SER A 97 15.50 2.95 -2.12
CA SER A 97 15.35 2.31 -0.80
C SER A 97 14.57 3.18 0.19
N GLU A 98 14.81 4.48 0.17
CA GLU A 98 14.13 5.42 1.07
C GLU A 98 12.69 5.67 0.61
N ALA A 99 12.45 5.77 -0.70
CA ALA A 99 11.10 5.85 -1.27
C ALA A 99 10.26 4.63 -0.88
N LEU A 100 10.80 3.42 -1.02
CA LEU A 100 10.15 2.20 -0.57
C LEU A 100 9.86 2.23 0.95
N MET A 101 10.84 2.66 1.76
CA MET A 101 10.68 2.70 3.21
C MET A 101 9.60 3.71 3.66
N SER A 102 9.45 4.85 2.97
CA SER A 102 8.40 5.83 3.29
C SER A 102 6.99 5.23 3.08
N VAL A 103 6.78 4.53 1.95
CA VAL A 103 5.49 3.87 1.66
C VAL A 103 5.27 2.65 2.58
N TYR A 104 6.34 1.89 2.88
CA TYR A 104 6.27 0.79 3.84
C TYR A 104 5.75 1.26 5.20
N LYS A 105 6.32 2.34 5.74
CA LYS A 105 5.90 2.93 7.03
C LYS A 105 4.47 3.45 6.97
N LEU A 106 4.11 4.16 5.89
CA LEU A 106 2.74 4.63 5.69
C LEU A 106 1.74 3.48 5.76
N PHE A 107 2.04 2.36 5.07
CA PHE A 107 1.15 1.21 5.08
C PHE A 107 1.15 0.48 6.43
N TRP A 108 2.32 0.13 6.95
CA TRP A 108 2.43 -0.72 8.14
C TRP A 108 1.96 0.00 9.39
N ASP A 109 2.53 1.19 9.63
CA ASP A 109 2.30 1.93 10.88
C ASP A 109 0.99 2.71 10.85
N GLU A 110 0.77 3.52 9.79
CA GLU A 110 -0.34 4.47 9.77
C GLU A 110 -1.64 3.82 9.26
N PHE A 111 -1.61 3.09 8.13
CA PHE A 111 -2.82 2.46 7.58
C PHE A 111 -3.26 1.23 8.39
N ALA A 112 -2.39 0.22 8.47
CA ALA A 112 -2.78 -1.07 9.05
C ALA A 112 -2.83 -1.06 10.58
N SER A 113 -1.98 -0.29 11.26
CA SER A 113 -1.92 -0.29 12.73
C SER A 113 -2.81 0.77 13.37
N TRP A 114 -3.07 1.90 12.70
CA TRP A 114 -3.90 2.97 13.26
C TRP A 114 -5.22 3.14 12.50
N TYR A 115 -5.17 3.47 11.20
CA TYR A 115 -6.37 3.83 10.44
C TYR A 115 -7.41 2.71 10.47
N LEU A 116 -7.04 1.48 10.11
CA LEU A 116 -7.98 0.35 10.10
C LEU A 116 -8.55 0.05 11.49
N GLU A 117 -7.76 0.18 12.56
CA GLU A 117 -8.26 -0.04 13.93
C GLU A 117 -9.24 1.05 14.39
N ILE A 118 -9.03 2.31 13.98
CA ILE A 118 -9.94 3.41 14.32
C ILE A 118 -11.30 3.25 13.64
N ILE A 119 -11.30 2.85 12.36
CA ILE A 119 -12.54 2.74 11.57
C ILE A 119 -13.22 1.38 11.67
N LYS A 120 -12.53 0.38 12.23
CA LYS A 120 -13.06 -0.98 12.35
C LYS A 120 -14.41 -0.98 13.07
N PRO A 121 -15.47 -1.55 12.45
CA PRO A 121 -16.78 -1.61 13.10
C PRO A 121 -16.73 -2.50 14.35
N VAL A 122 -17.57 -2.19 15.32
CA VAL A 122 -17.79 -3.06 16.48
C VAL A 122 -18.27 -4.43 15.98
N TYR A 123 -17.85 -5.48 16.63
CA TYR A 123 -18.22 -6.85 16.23
C TYR A 123 -19.74 -7.00 16.04
N GLY A 124 -20.13 -7.52 14.87
CA GLY A 124 -21.53 -7.71 14.51
C GLY A 124 -22.26 -6.43 14.05
N GLN A 125 -21.60 -5.29 14.01
CA GLN A 125 -22.15 -4.05 13.49
C GLN A 125 -21.62 -3.75 12.08
N PRO A 126 -22.40 -3.08 11.21
CA PRO A 126 -21.93 -2.66 9.90
C PRO A 126 -21.00 -1.43 10.00
N ILE A 127 -20.15 -1.26 8.98
CA ILE A 127 -19.45 0.00 8.70
C ILE A 127 -20.33 0.88 7.81
N ASP A 128 -20.25 2.20 7.98
CA ASP A 128 -20.92 3.13 7.08
C ASP A 128 -20.31 3.10 5.66
N SER A 129 -21.17 3.28 4.65
CA SER A 129 -20.79 3.19 3.23
C SER A 129 -19.73 4.22 2.82
N LYS A 130 -19.73 5.43 3.42
CA LYS A 130 -18.78 6.50 3.09
C LYS A 130 -17.39 6.18 3.57
N THR A 131 -17.24 5.73 4.83
CA THR A 131 -15.95 5.30 5.38
C THR A 131 -15.41 4.10 4.61
N TYR A 132 -16.27 3.12 4.30
CA TYR A 132 -15.86 1.94 3.53
C TYR A 132 -15.35 2.31 2.13
N ALA A 133 -16.10 3.12 1.38
CA ALA A 133 -15.70 3.57 0.05
C ALA A 133 -14.36 4.34 0.09
N ALA A 134 -14.23 5.29 1.03
CA ALA A 134 -12.98 6.04 1.22
C ALA A 134 -11.79 5.12 1.57
N THR A 135 -12.03 4.06 2.35
CA THR A 135 -11.00 3.07 2.70
C THR A 135 -10.51 2.31 1.48
N LEU A 136 -11.42 1.86 0.62
CA LEU A 136 -11.04 1.17 -0.63
C LEU A 136 -10.30 2.10 -1.59
N ASP A 137 -10.74 3.37 -1.73
CA ASP A 137 -10.05 4.36 -2.56
C ASP A 137 -8.61 4.59 -2.09
N MET A 138 -8.41 4.77 -0.78
CA MET A 138 -7.07 4.97 -0.22
C MET A 138 -6.22 3.70 -0.29
N PHE A 139 -6.84 2.52 -0.17
CA PHE A 139 -6.13 1.25 -0.35
C PHE A 139 -5.62 1.09 -1.78
N GLU A 140 -6.43 1.41 -2.79
CA GLU A 140 -5.99 1.41 -4.20
C GLU A 140 -4.82 2.38 -4.42
N GLN A 141 -4.87 3.58 -3.84
CA GLN A 141 -3.78 4.54 -3.94
C GLN A 141 -2.49 4.02 -3.28
N LEU A 142 -2.60 3.33 -2.14
CA LEU A 142 -1.45 2.65 -1.52
C LEU A 142 -0.88 1.56 -2.42
N LEU A 143 -1.74 0.76 -3.08
CA LEU A 143 -1.29 -0.24 -4.05
C LEU A 143 -0.54 0.40 -5.23
N MET A 144 -1.02 1.55 -5.72
CA MET A 144 -0.34 2.29 -6.79
C MET A 144 1.05 2.78 -6.35
N LEU A 145 1.20 3.30 -5.13
CA LEU A 145 2.50 3.71 -4.60
C LEU A 145 3.45 2.52 -4.38
N LEU A 146 2.93 1.35 -4.03
CA LEU A 146 3.71 0.13 -3.81
C LEU A 146 4.06 -0.59 -5.12
N HIS A 147 3.31 -0.38 -6.19
CA HIS A 147 3.41 -1.17 -7.42
C HIS A 147 4.81 -1.18 -8.05
N PRO A 148 5.58 -0.09 -8.11
CA PRO A 148 6.95 -0.12 -8.63
C PRO A 148 7.88 -1.10 -7.90
N PHE A 149 7.60 -1.37 -6.65
CA PHE A 149 8.41 -2.23 -5.79
C PHE A 149 7.90 -3.67 -5.74
N MET A 150 6.58 -3.85 -5.70
CA MET A 150 5.89 -5.11 -5.43
C MET A 150 4.75 -5.34 -6.45
N PRO A 151 5.11 -5.57 -7.75
CA PRO A 151 4.13 -5.53 -8.84
C PRO A 151 3.11 -6.68 -8.81
N PHE A 152 3.46 -7.85 -8.26
CA PHE A 152 2.57 -9.01 -8.35
C PHE A 152 1.40 -8.92 -7.36
N ILE A 153 1.68 -8.69 -6.07
CA ILE A 153 0.61 -8.57 -5.07
C ILE A 153 -0.26 -7.34 -5.31
N THR A 154 0.34 -6.23 -5.75
CA THR A 154 -0.41 -5.00 -5.97
C THR A 154 -1.35 -5.11 -7.18
N GLU A 155 -0.93 -5.75 -8.28
CA GLU A 155 -1.81 -6.05 -9.42
C GLU A 155 -2.96 -6.97 -9.00
N GLU A 156 -2.66 -8.07 -8.32
CA GLU A 156 -3.66 -9.03 -7.85
C GLU A 156 -4.71 -8.37 -6.96
N LEU A 157 -4.28 -7.59 -5.97
CA LEU A 157 -5.19 -6.91 -5.06
C LEU A 157 -5.96 -5.78 -5.73
N TRP A 158 -5.37 -5.07 -6.68
CA TRP A 158 -6.04 -4.00 -7.41
C TRP A 158 -7.24 -4.52 -8.21
N HIS A 159 -7.11 -5.71 -8.80
CA HIS A 159 -8.23 -6.41 -9.43
C HIS A 159 -9.24 -6.96 -8.42
N ALA A 160 -8.78 -7.39 -7.24
CA ALA A 160 -9.65 -7.92 -6.19
C ALA A 160 -10.49 -6.84 -5.48
N VAL A 161 -10.00 -5.59 -5.42
CA VAL A 161 -10.70 -4.47 -4.77
C VAL A 161 -11.96 -4.08 -5.53
N ARG A 162 -11.90 -4.08 -6.87
CA ARG A 162 -13.02 -3.71 -7.76
C ARG A 162 -13.01 -4.50 -9.05
N GLU A 163 -14.18 -4.66 -9.65
CA GLU A 163 -14.29 -5.18 -11.01
C GLU A 163 -13.56 -4.25 -12.00
N ARG A 164 -12.80 -4.85 -12.89
CA ARG A 164 -12.01 -4.17 -13.93
C ARG A 164 -12.38 -4.71 -15.30
N LYS A 165 -12.19 -3.90 -16.33
CA LYS A 165 -12.36 -4.36 -17.71
C LYS A 165 -11.16 -5.21 -18.13
N ASP A 166 -11.37 -6.09 -19.09
CA ASP A 166 -10.28 -6.87 -19.67
C ASP A 166 -9.18 -5.95 -20.21
N GLY A 167 -7.93 -6.24 -19.82
CA GLY A 167 -6.76 -5.46 -20.22
C GLY A 167 -6.47 -4.21 -19.39
N GLU A 168 -7.29 -3.89 -18.39
CA GLU A 168 -6.91 -2.88 -17.39
C GLU A 168 -5.82 -3.43 -16.46
N SER A 169 -4.84 -2.59 -16.15
CA SER A 169 -3.74 -2.92 -15.24
C SER A 169 -3.38 -1.70 -14.40
N ILE A 170 -2.98 -1.93 -13.16
CA ILE A 170 -2.47 -0.89 -12.28
C ILE A 170 -1.23 -0.19 -12.87
N MET A 171 -0.44 -0.89 -13.69
CA MET A 171 0.71 -0.32 -14.41
C MET A 171 0.36 0.92 -15.26
N ASN A 172 -0.88 0.99 -15.76
CA ASN A 172 -1.34 2.08 -16.61
C ASN A 172 -1.95 3.23 -15.82
N GLN A 173 -2.00 3.14 -14.48
CA GLN A 173 -2.54 4.17 -13.62
C GLN A 173 -1.51 5.26 -13.35
N SER A 174 -1.98 6.49 -13.15
CA SER A 174 -1.13 7.64 -12.85
C SER A 174 -1.25 8.05 -11.39
N ILE A 175 -0.11 8.24 -10.73
CA ILE A 175 -0.04 8.77 -9.35
C ILE A 175 0.06 10.31 -9.31
N VAL A 176 0.02 10.97 -10.47
CA VAL A 176 0.20 12.43 -10.58
C VAL A 176 -0.83 13.21 -9.76
N SER A 177 -2.06 12.73 -9.68
CA SER A 177 -3.11 13.34 -8.84
C SER A 177 -2.79 13.29 -7.36
N LEU A 178 -2.11 12.24 -6.89
CA LEU A 178 -1.68 12.08 -5.50
C LEU A 178 -0.56 13.06 -5.16
N VAL A 179 0.42 13.19 -6.05
CA VAL A 179 1.59 14.07 -5.88
C VAL A 179 1.19 15.56 -5.92
N ASN A 180 0.27 15.94 -6.80
CA ASN A 180 -0.12 17.34 -6.98
C ASN A 180 -1.08 17.86 -5.90
N GLY A 181 -1.48 17.06 -4.94
CA GLY A 181 -2.33 17.46 -3.81
C GLY A 181 -3.73 17.96 -4.22
N LYS A 182 -4.09 17.83 -5.50
CA LYS A 182 -5.45 18.08 -5.97
C LYS A 182 -6.27 16.82 -5.72
N ALA A 183 -6.89 16.74 -4.53
CA ALA A 183 -8.20 16.13 -4.50
C ALA A 183 -9.00 16.86 -5.59
N ASP A 184 -9.46 16.14 -6.60
CA ASP A 184 -10.42 16.70 -7.53
C ASP A 184 -11.61 17.23 -6.71
N GLU A 185 -11.70 18.54 -6.58
CA GLU A 185 -12.94 19.23 -6.30
C GLU A 185 -13.81 19.13 -7.57
N ALA A 186 -14.16 17.92 -7.90
CA ALA A 186 -15.11 17.62 -8.94
C ALA A 186 -16.00 16.48 -8.45
N LEU A 187 -16.97 16.85 -7.65
CA LEU A 187 -18.37 16.38 -7.68
C LEU A 187 -19.10 16.80 -6.42
#